data_7e85e13c34f9f9fc4b87375c71ffdb92
#
_entry.id   7e85e13c34f9f9fc4b87375c71ffdb92
#
_cell.length_a   1.000
_cell.length_b   1.000
_cell.length_c   1.000
_cell.angle_alpha   90.00
_cell.angle_beta   90.00
_cell.angle_gamma   90.00
#
_symmetry.space_group_name_H-M   'P 1'
#
loop_
_entity.id
_entity.type
_entity.pdbx_description
1 polymer ?
#
loop_
_entity_poly.entity_id
_entity_poly.type
_entity_poly.pdbx_seq_one_letter_code
_entity_poly.pdbx_strand_id
1 'polypeptide(L)'
;ADNGKFTGRIRGLESAKKYYARAYAINDFGTVYSEEEITISTKSEKPNIITFPITLDSIKSDGTVHIGGELQNGGNSAATEWGICWSSSNKEPSIKDNHVAVEDTLFMYALSSLKGSTVYYARTYAVNEHSLVGYGQTQTFKTPDIFTEKSIYIGEDRQYSASFVLNGQAYIVGGDLGDKRSNELFSYNVETNEWKSQQGCSVAYSHM
;
A
#
# COMPACT_ATOMS: atom_id res chain seq x y z
N ALA A 1 -29.81 50.76 15.48
CA ALA A 1 -30.35 49.63 14.74
C ALA A 1 -30.62 50.09 13.31
N ASP A 2 -29.88 49.59 12.36
CA ASP A 2 -30.05 49.87 10.93
C ASP A 2 -31.35 49.23 10.44
N ASN A 3 -32.42 49.98 10.35
CA ASN A 3 -33.70 49.63 9.70
C ASN A 3 -34.25 48.23 10.01
N GLY A 4 -34.04 47.70 11.22
CA GLY A 4 -34.50 46.37 11.61
C GLY A 4 -33.76 45.18 10.96
N LYS A 5 -32.67 45.44 10.24
CA LYS A 5 -31.83 44.38 9.67
C LYS A 5 -30.76 43.93 10.68
N PHE A 6 -30.57 42.63 10.81
CA PHE A 6 -29.49 42.06 11.62
C PHE A 6 -28.91 40.83 10.91
N THR A 7 -27.69 40.48 11.23
CA THR A 7 -27.03 39.26 10.80
C THR A 7 -26.56 38.47 12.00
N GLY A 8 -26.78 37.19 11.98
CA GLY A 8 -26.30 36.24 13.00
C GLY A 8 -25.35 35.24 12.43
N ARG A 9 -24.39 34.75 13.22
CA ARG A 9 -23.53 33.61 12.89
C ARG A 9 -23.87 32.43 13.81
N ILE A 10 -24.26 31.33 13.20
CA ILE A 10 -24.50 30.06 13.92
C ILE A 10 -23.18 29.29 13.90
N ARG A 11 -22.77 28.76 15.04
CA ARG A 11 -21.55 27.96 15.23
C ARG A 11 -21.89 26.65 15.88
N GLY A 12 -20.97 25.62 15.80
CA GLY A 12 -21.15 24.32 16.45
C GLY A 12 -22.16 23.43 15.73
N LEU A 13 -22.44 23.69 14.45
CA LEU A 13 -23.26 22.81 13.64
C LEU A 13 -22.47 21.54 13.29
N GLU A 14 -23.13 20.39 13.40
CA GLU A 14 -22.57 19.11 13.00
C GLU A 14 -22.42 19.02 11.47
N SER A 15 -21.47 18.23 11.00
CA SER A 15 -21.20 17.98 9.58
C SER A 15 -22.33 17.19 8.93
N ALA A 16 -22.56 17.39 7.62
CA ALA A 16 -23.55 16.68 6.79
C ALA A 16 -24.98 16.66 7.37
N LYS A 17 -25.35 17.64 8.18
CA LYS A 17 -26.69 17.79 8.74
C LYS A 17 -27.48 18.92 8.13
N LYS A 18 -28.79 18.74 8.13
CA LYS A 18 -29.76 19.75 7.74
C LYS A 18 -30.31 20.43 8.98
N TYR A 19 -30.27 21.75 9.00
CA TYR A 19 -30.79 22.63 10.05
C TYR A 19 -31.83 23.55 9.48
N TYR A 20 -32.76 23.94 10.35
CA TYR A 20 -33.81 24.91 10.06
C TYR A 20 -33.65 26.08 10.98
N ALA A 21 -33.70 27.30 10.46
CA ALA A 21 -33.55 28.51 11.25
C ALA A 21 -34.60 29.57 10.89
N ARG A 22 -35.08 30.26 11.91
CA ARG A 22 -35.98 31.40 11.77
C ARG A 22 -35.47 32.58 12.58
N ALA A 23 -35.68 33.79 12.10
CA ALA A 23 -35.50 34.98 12.90
C ALA A 23 -36.63 35.10 13.91
N TYR A 24 -36.33 35.71 15.06
CA TYR A 24 -37.35 35.99 16.05
C TYR A 24 -37.10 37.39 16.68
N ALA A 25 -38.19 38.00 17.19
CA ALA A 25 -38.14 39.19 17.97
C ALA A 25 -38.96 39.02 19.24
N ILE A 26 -38.49 39.61 20.34
CA ILE A 26 -39.14 39.56 21.64
C ILE A 26 -39.41 40.97 22.11
N ASN A 27 -40.63 41.18 22.65
CA ASN A 27 -41.01 42.41 23.40
C ASN A 27 -41.81 42.05 24.66
N ASP A 28 -42.27 43.02 25.37
CA ASP A 28 -43.04 42.83 26.62
C ASP A 28 -44.36 42.04 26.43
N PHE A 29 -44.86 41.93 25.21
CA PHE A 29 -46.11 41.23 24.86
C PHE A 29 -45.87 39.81 24.33
N GLY A 30 -44.62 39.41 24.04
CA GLY A 30 -44.31 38.03 23.60
C GLY A 30 -43.22 37.94 22.54
N THR A 31 -43.14 36.72 21.96
CA THR A 31 -42.16 36.38 20.93
C THR A 31 -42.85 36.17 19.59
N VAL A 32 -42.32 36.76 18.53
CA VAL A 32 -42.75 36.57 17.13
C VAL A 32 -41.63 35.97 16.32
N TYR A 33 -41.93 35.00 15.49
CA TYR A 33 -41.00 34.37 14.55
C TYR A 33 -41.27 34.83 13.12
N SER A 34 -40.22 34.85 12.28
CA SER A 34 -40.38 35.08 10.85
C SER A 34 -41.28 34.02 10.21
N GLU A 35 -42.09 34.42 9.23
CA GLU A 35 -42.91 33.50 8.45
C GLU A 35 -42.01 32.54 7.63
N GLU A 36 -40.91 33.06 7.08
CA GLU A 36 -39.97 32.30 6.29
C GLU A 36 -38.99 31.56 7.20
N GLU A 37 -38.79 30.26 6.87
CA GLU A 37 -37.80 29.38 7.44
C GLU A 37 -36.67 29.18 6.43
N ILE A 38 -35.43 29.38 6.87
CA ILE A 38 -34.27 29.05 6.04
C ILE A 38 -33.73 27.68 6.38
N THR A 39 -33.43 26.89 5.31
CA THR A 39 -32.79 25.61 5.43
C THR A 39 -31.29 25.76 5.21
N ILE A 40 -30.51 25.25 6.15
CA ILE A 40 -29.05 25.24 6.11
C ILE A 40 -28.58 23.80 6.06
N SER A 41 -27.83 23.39 5.01
CA SER A 41 -27.17 22.10 4.95
C SER A 41 -25.68 22.29 5.15
N THR A 42 -25.14 21.67 6.18
CA THR A 42 -23.70 21.67 6.43
C THR A 42 -23.03 20.67 5.50
N LYS A 43 -21.82 20.99 5.05
CA LYS A 43 -21.04 20.12 4.16
C LYS A 43 -20.28 19.10 5.01
N SER A 44 -20.15 17.90 4.45
CA SER A 44 -19.19 16.90 4.93
C SER A 44 -17.83 17.19 4.31
N GLU A 45 -16.77 17.06 5.09
CA GLU A 45 -15.38 17.21 4.64
C GLU A 45 -14.67 15.85 4.68
N LYS A 46 -13.66 15.70 3.83
CA LYS A 46 -12.82 14.50 3.85
C LYS A 46 -11.91 14.53 5.06
N PRO A 47 -11.55 13.36 5.61
CA PRO A 47 -10.48 13.25 6.60
C PRO A 47 -9.17 13.86 6.10
N ASN A 48 -8.39 14.40 7.02
CA ASN A 48 -7.03 14.85 6.76
C ASN A 48 -6.05 13.86 7.40
N ILE A 49 -5.19 13.27 6.57
CA ILE A 49 -4.17 12.29 6.98
C ILE A 49 -2.87 12.60 6.24
N ILE A 50 -1.74 12.43 6.92
CA ILE A 50 -0.40 12.70 6.40
C ILE A 50 0.31 11.38 6.12
N THR A 51 0.97 11.27 4.96
CA THR A 51 1.93 10.21 4.67
C THR A 51 3.33 10.71 4.99
N PHE A 52 4.09 9.96 5.78
CA PHE A 52 5.50 10.31 6.06
C PHE A 52 6.38 9.99 4.85
N PRO A 53 7.47 10.75 4.63
CA PRO A 53 8.42 10.46 3.58
C PRO A 53 9.04 9.07 3.75
N ILE A 54 9.14 8.32 2.66
CA ILE A 54 9.89 7.06 2.62
C ILE A 54 11.34 7.38 2.31
N THR A 55 12.24 7.06 3.24
CA THR A 55 13.68 7.22 3.10
C THR A 55 14.35 5.89 2.74
N LEU A 56 15.64 5.91 2.40
CA LEU A 56 16.40 4.68 2.13
C LEU A 56 16.39 3.72 3.33
N ASP A 57 16.44 4.26 4.56
CA ASP A 57 16.40 3.46 5.78
C ASP A 57 15.04 2.77 6.01
N SER A 58 13.99 3.28 5.37
CA SER A 58 12.66 2.67 5.39
C SER A 58 12.57 1.41 4.54
N ILE A 59 13.52 1.19 3.61
CA ILE A 59 13.54 0.08 2.66
C ILE A 59 14.59 -0.94 3.13
N LYS A 60 14.15 -2.14 3.51
CA LYS A 60 15.04 -3.21 4.00
C LYS A 60 15.50 -4.11 2.86
N SER A 61 16.65 -4.77 3.04
CA SER A 61 17.23 -5.68 2.06
C SER A 61 16.36 -6.92 1.75
N ASP A 62 15.50 -7.31 2.67
CA ASP A 62 14.50 -8.37 2.48
C ASP A 62 13.26 -7.93 1.68
N GLY A 63 13.21 -6.67 1.24
CA GLY A 63 12.11 -6.07 0.51
C GLY A 63 10.97 -5.53 1.39
N THR A 64 11.09 -5.59 2.71
CA THR A 64 10.16 -4.93 3.62
C THR A 64 10.32 -3.42 3.55
N VAL A 65 9.21 -2.70 3.48
CA VAL A 65 9.20 -1.23 3.44
C VAL A 65 8.36 -0.69 4.59
N HIS A 66 8.96 0.17 5.42
CA HIS A 66 8.25 0.85 6.49
C HIS A 66 7.58 2.12 5.97
N ILE A 67 6.26 2.17 6.06
CA ILE A 67 5.43 3.29 5.63
C ILE A 67 4.62 3.76 6.83
N GLY A 68 4.63 5.05 7.09
CA GLY A 68 3.91 5.61 8.21
C GLY A 68 3.10 6.84 7.85
N GLY A 69 2.33 7.29 8.81
CA GLY A 69 1.55 8.49 8.71
C GLY A 69 0.83 8.84 9.99
N GLU A 70 0.06 9.92 9.92
CA GLU A 70 -0.69 10.43 11.04
C GLU A 70 -2.06 10.94 10.61
N LEU A 71 -3.10 10.44 11.27
CA LEU A 71 -4.45 10.96 11.12
C LEU A 71 -4.57 12.29 11.88
N GLN A 72 -4.78 13.37 11.16
CA GLN A 72 -4.92 14.72 11.73
C GLN A 72 -6.35 15.00 12.23
N ASN A 73 -7.33 14.62 11.44
CA ASN A 73 -8.76 14.75 11.79
C ASN A 73 -9.65 13.96 10.83
N GLY A 74 -10.91 13.77 11.22
CA GLY A 74 -11.93 13.06 10.44
C GLY A 74 -12.69 13.90 9.42
N GLY A 75 -12.32 15.20 9.21
CA GLY A 75 -13.05 16.07 8.27
C GLY A 75 -14.38 16.58 8.82
N ASN A 76 -14.38 17.20 9.99
CA ASN A 76 -15.56 17.66 10.75
C ASN A 76 -16.55 16.53 11.15
N SER A 77 -16.09 15.29 11.14
CA SER A 77 -16.81 14.10 11.59
C SER A 77 -15.82 13.05 12.10
N ALA A 78 -16.30 11.97 12.72
CA ALA A 78 -15.41 10.92 13.21
C ALA A 78 -14.78 10.15 12.05
N ALA A 79 -13.47 9.91 12.11
CA ALA A 79 -12.83 8.92 11.26
C ALA A 79 -13.19 7.52 11.75
N THR A 80 -13.53 6.64 10.84
CA THR A 80 -13.97 5.26 11.13
C THR A 80 -12.94 4.22 10.72
N GLU A 81 -12.04 4.55 9.79
CA GLU A 81 -10.97 3.68 9.32
C GLU A 81 -9.83 4.52 8.76
N TRP A 82 -8.58 4.07 8.95
CA TRP A 82 -7.39 4.66 8.34
C TRP A 82 -6.29 3.64 8.19
N GLY A 83 -5.33 3.91 7.31
CA GLY A 83 -4.25 2.98 7.01
C GLY A 83 -3.43 3.39 5.80
N ILE A 84 -2.94 2.39 5.08
CA ILE A 84 -2.07 2.54 3.92
C ILE A 84 -2.69 1.86 2.71
N CYS A 85 -2.60 2.49 1.54
CA CYS A 85 -2.88 1.86 0.26
C CYS A 85 -1.67 1.96 -0.67
N TRP A 86 -1.47 0.92 -1.52
CA TRP A 86 -0.32 0.86 -2.43
C TRP A 86 -0.64 0.13 -3.73
N SER A 87 0.14 0.44 -4.77
CA SER A 87 0.04 -0.18 -6.08
C SER A 87 1.37 -0.09 -6.83
N SER A 88 1.65 -1.07 -7.71
CA SER A 88 2.79 -1.00 -8.65
C SER A 88 2.39 -0.42 -10.01
N SER A 89 1.11 -0.25 -10.28
CA SER A 89 0.58 0.23 -11.57
C SER A 89 -0.17 1.56 -11.46
N ASN A 90 -0.81 1.83 -10.33
CA ASN A 90 -1.55 3.07 -10.07
C ASN A 90 -0.67 4.06 -9.30
N LYS A 91 -0.37 5.22 -9.91
CA LYS A 91 0.44 6.29 -9.29
C LYS A 91 -0.28 7.03 -8.17
N GLU A 92 -1.58 6.94 -8.10
CA GLU A 92 -2.46 7.51 -7.09
C GLU A 92 -3.27 6.40 -6.40
N PRO A 93 -2.61 5.47 -5.65
CA PRO A 93 -3.31 4.32 -5.10
C PRO A 93 -4.46 4.74 -4.18
N SER A 94 -5.49 3.94 -4.14
CA SER A 94 -6.72 4.19 -3.40
C SER A 94 -7.12 2.96 -2.58
N ILE A 95 -8.16 3.05 -1.77
CA ILE A 95 -8.72 1.90 -1.06
C ILE A 95 -9.29 0.81 -1.99
N LYS A 96 -9.32 1.04 -3.31
CA LYS A 96 -9.67 0.03 -4.33
C LYS A 96 -8.46 -0.80 -4.77
N ASP A 97 -7.26 -0.31 -4.50
CA ASP A 97 -6.00 -1.01 -4.71
C ASP A 97 -5.67 -1.87 -3.47
N ASN A 98 -4.44 -2.40 -3.36
CA ASN A 98 -4.04 -3.05 -2.12
C ASN A 98 -4.08 -2.03 -0.98
N HIS A 99 -4.64 -2.41 0.16
CA HIS A 99 -4.68 -1.57 1.34
C HIS A 99 -4.70 -2.38 2.62
N VAL A 100 -4.36 -1.74 3.72
CA VAL A 100 -4.41 -2.29 5.08
C VAL A 100 -4.83 -1.19 6.04
N ALA A 101 -5.76 -1.50 6.93
CA ALA A 101 -6.16 -0.63 8.04
C ALA A 101 -5.20 -0.80 9.23
N VAL A 102 -5.07 0.26 10.03
CA VAL A 102 -4.28 0.29 11.27
C VAL A 102 -5.12 0.86 12.41
N GLU A 103 -4.71 0.60 13.67
CA GLU A 103 -5.47 1.02 14.85
C GLU A 103 -5.02 2.39 15.37
N ASP A 104 -3.70 2.61 15.43
CA ASP A 104 -3.12 3.86 15.97
C ASP A 104 -3.26 5.02 14.97
N THR A 105 -3.52 6.22 15.49
CA THR A 105 -3.61 7.44 14.67
C THR A 105 -2.26 7.93 14.18
N LEU A 106 -1.20 7.69 14.94
CA LEU A 106 0.21 7.86 14.56
C LEU A 106 0.81 6.48 14.42
N PHE A 107 1.22 6.09 13.23
CA PHE A 107 1.63 4.72 12.94
C PHE A 107 2.82 4.61 12.00
N MET A 108 3.47 3.46 12.09
CA MET A 108 4.46 2.95 11.14
C MET A 108 4.13 1.49 10.85
N TYR A 109 3.90 1.15 9.61
CA TYR A 109 3.54 -0.20 9.16
C TYR A 109 4.64 -0.81 8.31
N ALA A 110 4.98 -2.07 8.58
CA ALA A 110 5.95 -2.84 7.80
C ALA A 110 5.24 -3.57 6.65
N LEU A 111 5.33 -3.02 5.47
CA LEU A 111 4.75 -3.59 4.26
C LEU A 111 5.72 -4.64 3.70
N SER A 112 5.31 -5.89 3.70
CA SER A 112 6.09 -7.06 3.25
C SER A 112 5.47 -7.72 2.01
N SER A 113 6.12 -8.78 1.52
CA SER A 113 5.66 -9.57 0.37
C SER A 113 5.50 -8.77 -0.93
N LEU A 114 6.27 -7.70 -1.06
CA LEU A 114 6.36 -6.93 -2.29
C LEU A 114 7.25 -7.66 -3.31
N LYS A 115 6.93 -7.49 -4.59
CA LYS A 115 7.79 -8.00 -5.67
C LYS A 115 9.11 -7.24 -5.69
N GLY A 116 10.23 -7.94 -5.78
CA GLY A 116 11.57 -7.35 -5.90
C GLY A 116 11.76 -6.54 -7.17
N SER A 117 12.74 -5.65 -7.18
CA SER A 117 13.08 -4.75 -8.30
C SER A 117 11.92 -3.98 -8.90
N THR A 118 10.86 -3.73 -8.13
CA THR A 118 9.59 -3.16 -8.61
C THR A 118 9.38 -1.77 -8.02
N VAL A 119 8.90 -0.84 -8.86
CA VAL A 119 8.48 0.49 -8.39
C VAL A 119 7.06 0.40 -7.83
N TYR A 120 6.87 0.96 -6.65
CA TYR A 120 5.58 1.09 -5.98
C TYR A 120 5.26 2.54 -5.65
N TYR A 121 3.99 2.81 -5.60
CA TYR A 121 3.38 4.05 -5.11
C TYR A 121 2.56 3.70 -3.88
N ALA A 122 2.70 4.47 -2.80
CA ALA A 122 1.96 4.24 -1.58
C ALA A 122 1.61 5.55 -0.90
N ARG A 123 0.47 5.57 -0.22
CA ARG A 123 0.02 6.69 0.60
C ARG A 123 -0.91 6.23 1.71
N THR A 124 -1.07 7.05 2.70
CA THR A 124 -2.07 6.84 3.74
C THR A 124 -3.47 7.20 3.24
N TYR A 125 -4.47 6.59 3.84
CA TYR A 125 -5.88 6.93 3.62
C TYR A 125 -6.63 7.01 4.94
N ALA A 126 -7.73 7.73 4.97
CA ALA A 126 -8.69 7.71 6.07
C ALA A 126 -10.12 7.83 5.52
N VAL A 127 -11.04 7.13 6.17
CA VAL A 127 -12.48 7.14 5.86
C VAL A 127 -13.22 7.72 7.07
N ASN A 128 -14.23 8.52 6.86
CA ASN A 128 -15.08 9.01 7.94
C ASN A 128 -16.47 8.37 7.93
N GLU A 129 -17.29 8.64 8.97
CA GLU A 129 -18.65 8.12 9.12
C GLU A 129 -19.60 8.46 7.95
N HIS A 130 -19.23 9.45 7.12
CA HIS A 130 -19.97 9.82 5.90
C HIS A 130 -19.40 9.13 4.64
N SER A 131 -18.53 8.13 4.79
CA SER A 131 -17.87 7.39 3.71
C SER A 131 -17.03 8.27 2.78
N LEU A 132 -16.60 9.45 3.24
CA LEU A 132 -15.65 10.27 2.50
C LEU A 132 -14.24 9.80 2.78
N VAL A 133 -13.44 9.68 1.71
CA VAL A 133 -12.07 9.20 1.79
C VAL A 133 -11.10 10.36 1.57
N GLY A 134 -10.21 10.58 2.54
CA GLY A 134 -9.06 11.46 2.45
C GLY A 134 -7.79 10.64 2.19
N TYR A 135 -6.82 11.19 1.50
CA TYR A 135 -5.54 10.56 1.20
C TYR A 135 -4.40 11.51 1.54
N GLY A 136 -3.33 10.94 2.08
CA GLY A 136 -2.06 11.63 2.24
C GLY A 136 -1.31 11.75 0.91
N GLN A 137 -0.15 12.40 0.95
CA GLN A 137 0.70 12.55 -0.23
C GLN A 137 1.29 11.21 -0.67
N THR A 138 1.22 10.91 -1.97
CA THR A 138 1.81 9.68 -2.52
C THR A 138 3.33 9.72 -2.42
N GLN A 139 3.89 8.63 -1.90
CA GLN A 139 5.31 8.33 -1.88
C GLN A 139 5.64 7.29 -2.95
N THR A 140 6.80 7.44 -3.59
CA THR A 140 7.28 6.48 -4.59
C THR A 140 8.55 5.83 -4.08
N PHE A 141 8.65 4.51 -4.20
CA PHE A 141 9.85 3.77 -3.85
C PHE A 141 10.07 2.59 -4.80
N LYS A 142 11.29 2.09 -4.84
CA LYS A 142 11.66 0.87 -5.57
C LYS A 142 12.15 -0.15 -4.57
N THR A 143 11.56 -1.36 -4.60
CA THR A 143 12.05 -2.48 -3.82
C THR A 143 13.42 -2.94 -4.33
N PRO A 144 14.32 -3.44 -3.44
CA PRO A 144 15.59 -4.01 -3.86
C PRO A 144 15.39 -5.31 -4.64
N ASP A 145 16.45 -5.78 -5.25
CA ASP A 145 16.51 -7.16 -5.74
C ASP A 145 16.45 -8.10 -4.53
N ILE A 146 15.43 -8.93 -4.49
CA ILE A 146 15.26 -9.89 -3.40
C ILE A 146 15.80 -11.23 -3.89
N PHE A 147 16.94 -11.64 -3.35
CA PHE A 147 17.43 -13.00 -3.55
C PHE A 147 16.71 -13.92 -2.56
N THR A 148 15.90 -14.82 -3.09
CA THR A 148 15.32 -15.90 -2.29
C THR A 148 16.20 -17.11 -2.35
N GLU A 149 16.54 -17.66 -1.20
CA GLU A 149 17.26 -18.93 -1.14
C GLU A 149 16.42 -20.00 -1.86
N LYS A 150 17.09 -20.73 -2.72
CA LYS A 150 16.51 -21.84 -3.47
C LYS A 150 17.02 -23.18 -2.91
N SER A 151 16.35 -24.27 -3.25
CA SER A 151 16.80 -25.61 -2.82
C SER A 151 18.24 -25.87 -3.24
N ILE A 152 18.99 -26.49 -2.35
CA ILE A 152 20.39 -26.84 -2.58
C ILE A 152 20.47 -27.76 -3.79
N TYR A 153 21.47 -27.52 -4.64
CA TYR A 153 21.80 -28.42 -5.74
C TYR A 153 22.11 -29.81 -5.22
N ILE A 154 21.51 -30.85 -5.85
CA ILE A 154 21.57 -32.24 -5.39
C ILE A 154 22.71 -33.04 -5.98
N GLY A 155 23.43 -32.50 -6.97
CA GLY A 155 24.59 -33.17 -7.57
C GLY A 155 25.88 -32.88 -6.79
N GLU A 156 26.96 -33.54 -7.17
CA GLU A 156 28.30 -33.29 -6.63
C GLU A 156 28.81 -31.93 -7.10
N ASP A 157 29.68 -31.30 -6.30
CA ASP A 157 30.36 -30.06 -6.65
C ASP A 157 31.12 -30.22 -7.95
N ARG A 158 30.96 -29.26 -8.88
CA ARG A 158 31.51 -29.38 -10.23
C ARG A 158 31.95 -28.04 -10.80
N GLN A 159 32.94 -28.06 -11.65
CA GLN A 159 33.42 -26.93 -12.41
C GLN A 159 33.14 -27.17 -13.90
N TYR A 160 33.13 -26.08 -14.68
CA TYR A 160 33.01 -26.14 -16.15
C TYR A 160 31.77 -26.89 -16.67
N SER A 161 30.69 -26.94 -15.89
CA SER A 161 29.39 -27.45 -16.36
C SER A 161 28.74 -26.48 -17.32
N ALA A 162 27.94 -27.00 -18.26
CA ALA A 162 27.07 -26.16 -19.06
C ALA A 162 25.72 -25.98 -18.36
N SER A 163 25.11 -24.79 -18.52
CA SER A 163 23.75 -24.52 -18.03
C SER A 163 22.91 -23.87 -19.12
N PHE A 164 21.60 -24.17 -19.13
CA PHE A 164 20.65 -23.63 -20.08
C PHE A 164 19.24 -23.66 -19.47
N VAL A 165 18.33 -22.90 -20.09
CA VAL A 165 16.91 -22.92 -19.73
C VAL A 165 16.10 -23.45 -20.90
N LEU A 166 15.22 -24.39 -20.63
CA LEU A 166 14.30 -24.96 -21.60
C LEU A 166 12.92 -25.16 -20.96
N ASN A 167 11.87 -24.65 -21.60
CA ASN A 167 10.48 -24.77 -21.13
C ASN A 167 10.29 -24.30 -19.67
N GLY A 168 10.96 -23.22 -19.26
CA GLY A 168 10.86 -22.66 -17.90
C GLY A 168 11.62 -23.44 -16.82
N GLN A 169 12.36 -24.49 -17.17
CA GLN A 169 13.25 -25.20 -16.25
C GLN A 169 14.71 -24.86 -16.53
N ALA A 170 15.51 -24.74 -15.49
CA ALA A 170 16.95 -24.61 -15.60
C ALA A 170 17.60 -25.97 -15.58
N TYR A 171 18.68 -26.12 -16.37
CA TYR A 171 19.42 -27.39 -16.49
C TYR A 171 20.90 -27.15 -16.23
N ILE A 172 21.54 -28.13 -15.59
CA ILE A 172 23.00 -28.22 -15.43
C ILE A 172 23.43 -29.58 -16.00
N VAL A 173 24.42 -29.57 -16.87
CA VAL A 173 24.88 -30.76 -17.55
C VAL A 173 26.41 -30.84 -17.58
N GLY A 174 26.92 -32.05 -17.40
CA GLY A 174 28.35 -32.37 -17.47
C GLY A 174 29.17 -31.68 -16.37
N GLY A 175 30.36 -31.30 -16.68
CA GLY A 175 31.32 -30.66 -15.78
C GLY A 175 32.41 -31.61 -15.30
N ASP A 176 33.37 -31.00 -14.60
CA ASP A 176 34.53 -31.67 -14.01
C ASP A 176 34.31 -31.79 -12.50
N LEU A 177 34.42 -33.03 -11.99
CA LEU A 177 34.26 -33.33 -10.55
C LEU A 177 35.63 -33.41 -9.83
N GLY A 178 36.69 -32.95 -10.49
CA GLY A 178 38.05 -32.95 -9.98
C GLY A 178 38.86 -34.19 -10.45
N ASP A 179 38.37 -35.38 -10.31
CA ASP A 179 39.01 -36.65 -10.71
C ASP A 179 38.42 -37.24 -12.00
N LYS A 180 37.24 -36.81 -12.38
CA LYS A 180 36.51 -37.34 -13.55
C LYS A 180 35.58 -36.29 -14.18
N ARG A 181 35.28 -36.45 -15.45
CA ARG A 181 34.24 -35.70 -16.13
C ARG A 181 32.89 -36.35 -15.93
N SER A 182 31.87 -35.53 -15.76
CA SER A 182 30.49 -35.98 -15.56
C SER A 182 29.71 -35.97 -16.87
N ASN A 183 28.76 -36.89 -16.99
CA ASN A 183 27.73 -36.90 -18.03
C ASN A 183 26.32 -36.67 -17.45
N GLU A 184 26.25 -36.34 -16.18
CA GLU A 184 24.97 -36.15 -15.48
C GLU A 184 24.25 -34.89 -15.98
N LEU A 185 22.92 -34.98 -15.94
CA LEU A 185 22.02 -33.90 -16.25
C LEU A 185 21.06 -33.72 -15.07
N PHE A 186 20.97 -32.48 -14.58
CA PHE A 186 20.02 -32.09 -13.55
C PHE A 186 19.11 -31.01 -14.08
N SER A 187 17.84 -31.06 -13.70
CA SER A 187 16.88 -29.97 -13.93
C SER A 187 16.41 -29.38 -12.63
N TYR A 188 16.16 -28.08 -12.65
CA TYR A 188 15.59 -27.32 -11.55
C TYR A 188 14.27 -26.67 -11.99
N ASN A 189 13.20 -26.95 -11.27
CA ASN A 189 11.91 -26.30 -11.46
C ASN A 189 11.81 -25.11 -10.51
N VAL A 190 11.67 -23.91 -11.06
CA VAL A 190 11.61 -22.64 -10.31
C VAL A 190 10.31 -22.54 -9.49
N GLU A 191 9.20 -23.08 -9.99
CA GLU A 191 7.89 -23.01 -9.35
C GLU A 191 7.79 -23.93 -8.13
N THR A 192 8.26 -25.18 -8.27
CA THR A 192 8.22 -26.15 -7.17
C THR A 192 9.45 -26.08 -6.25
N ASN A 193 10.48 -25.32 -6.64
CA ASN A 193 11.77 -25.21 -5.95
C ASN A 193 12.47 -26.57 -5.76
N GLU A 194 12.41 -27.43 -6.77
CA GLU A 194 12.94 -28.78 -6.72
C GLU A 194 13.97 -29.07 -7.80
N TRP A 195 15.04 -29.75 -7.41
CA TRP A 195 16.01 -30.38 -8.32
C TRP A 195 15.62 -31.80 -8.65
N LYS A 196 15.85 -32.23 -9.88
CA LYS A 196 15.67 -33.63 -10.35
C LYS A 196 16.87 -34.07 -11.17
N SER A 197 17.36 -35.28 -10.90
CA SER A 197 18.28 -35.96 -11.80
C SER A 197 17.53 -36.40 -13.04
N GLN A 198 18.09 -36.14 -14.19
CA GLN A 198 17.57 -36.52 -15.51
C GLN A 198 18.47 -37.59 -16.15
N GLN A 199 18.04 -38.16 -17.26
CA GLN A 199 18.89 -39.04 -18.04
C GLN A 199 20.09 -38.22 -18.54
N GLY A 200 21.29 -38.65 -18.15
CA GLY A 200 22.54 -37.98 -18.53
C GLY A 200 22.87 -38.11 -20.02
N CYS A 201 23.88 -37.38 -20.43
CA CYS A 201 24.39 -37.45 -21.79
C CYS A 201 25.14 -38.75 -22.04
N SER A 202 25.17 -39.22 -23.30
CA SER A 202 25.89 -40.43 -23.68
C SER A 202 27.41 -40.34 -23.47
N VAL A 203 27.97 -39.14 -23.41
CA VAL A 203 29.40 -38.86 -23.24
C VAL A 203 29.58 -37.84 -22.12
N ALA A 204 30.59 -38.07 -21.27
CA ALA A 204 31.02 -37.12 -20.26
C ALA A 204 31.83 -35.99 -20.90
N TYR A 205 31.54 -34.75 -20.59
CA TYR A 205 32.29 -33.56 -21.08
C TYR A 205 32.29 -32.42 -20.05
N SER A 206 33.28 -31.56 -20.17
CA SER A 206 33.36 -30.28 -19.48
C SER A 206 33.74 -29.21 -20.49
N HIS A 207 33.29 -27.99 -20.27
CA HIS A 207 33.76 -26.86 -21.07
C HIS A 207 35.15 -26.46 -20.58
N MET A 208 36.11 -26.33 -21.54
CA MET A 208 37.43 -25.74 -21.25
C MET A 208 37.38 -24.23 -21.34
#